data_8d6864a43169441125f25ebd34464a11
#
_entry.id   8d6864a43169441125f25ebd34464a11
#
_cell.length_a   1.000
_cell.length_b   1.000
_cell.length_c   1.000
_cell.angle_alpha   90.00
_cell.angle_beta   90.00
_cell.angle_gamma   90.00
#
_symmetry.space_group_name_H-M   'P 1'
#
loop_
_entity.id
_entity.type
_entity.pdbx_description
1 polymer ?
#
loop_
_entity_poly.entity_id
_entity_poly.type
_entity_poly.pdbx_seq_one_letter_code
_entity_poly.pdbx_strand_id
1 'polypeptide(L)'
;DADADADDSIVASDLAEERQSEIYDPVKFEELALPEPLLNAITELGFEECTPIQGRALPFSLSDYDVTGQAQTGTGKTAAFLITLFTRFWENPLQQRPNLGTPRALVLAPTRELALQIEGDAQGLNRFMDVRTVCVVGGMDFDRQRADLLQGPVDILVATPGRLIDFLDRRDINLGAVECLVIDEA
;
A
#
# COMPACT_ATOMS: atom_id res chain seq x y z
N ASP A 1 13.95 -16.71 31.89
CA ASP A 1 13.93 -17.01 30.45
C ASP A 1 13.12 -15.91 29.80
N ALA A 2 13.83 -14.92 29.28
CA ALA A 2 13.27 -13.86 28.50
C ALA A 2 13.60 -14.18 27.04
N ASP A 3 12.61 -14.70 26.31
CA ASP A 3 12.67 -14.80 24.87
C ASP A 3 12.64 -13.37 24.32
N ALA A 4 13.77 -12.98 23.76
CA ALA A 4 13.87 -11.76 22.99
C ALA A 4 13.14 -12.01 21.65
N ASP A 5 11.97 -11.43 21.49
CA ASP A 5 11.38 -11.23 20.16
C ASP A 5 12.39 -10.38 19.37
N ALA A 6 13.10 -11.03 18.47
CA ALA A 6 13.95 -10.35 17.52
C ALA A 6 13.01 -9.52 16.62
N ASP A 7 13.17 -8.20 16.67
CA ASP A 7 12.52 -7.28 15.75
C ASP A 7 13.02 -7.58 14.33
N ASP A 8 12.18 -8.28 13.55
CA ASP A 8 12.48 -8.77 12.19
C ASP A 8 12.23 -7.64 11.14
N SER A 9 12.18 -6.38 11.60
CA SER A 9 12.02 -5.24 10.69
C SER A 9 13.33 -4.88 10.01
N ILE A 10 13.32 -4.90 8.68
CA ILE A 10 14.48 -4.47 7.87
C ILE A 10 14.29 -2.99 7.50
N VAL A 11 15.22 -2.16 7.91
CA VAL A 11 15.26 -0.74 7.57
C VAL A 11 15.96 -0.58 6.22
N ALA A 12 15.20 -0.25 5.18
CA ALA A 12 15.76 -0.07 3.82
C ALA A 12 16.77 1.10 3.73
N SER A 13 16.74 2.04 4.70
CA SER A 13 17.74 3.12 4.82
C SER A 13 19.13 2.58 5.17
N ASP A 14 19.22 1.60 6.07
CA ASP A 14 20.50 1.02 6.48
C ASP A 14 21.17 0.27 5.34
N LEU A 15 20.34 -0.36 4.49
CA LEU A 15 20.81 -0.98 3.24
C LEU A 15 21.23 0.06 2.18
N ALA A 16 20.77 1.31 2.31
CA ALA A 16 21.09 2.40 1.37
C ALA A 16 22.43 3.09 1.69
N GLU A 17 22.79 3.24 2.96
CA GLU A 17 24.04 3.90 3.36
C GLU A 17 25.27 3.02 3.12
N GLU A 18 25.16 1.70 3.30
CA GLU A 18 26.26 0.75 3.04
C GLU A 18 26.57 0.55 1.56
N ARG A 19 25.67 0.91 0.64
CA ARG A 19 25.80 0.63 -0.80
C ARG A 19 25.83 1.86 -1.71
N GLN A 20 26.13 3.04 -1.21
CA GLN A 20 26.27 4.25 -2.05
C GLN A 20 27.43 4.16 -3.06
N SER A 21 28.27 3.14 -3.00
CA SER A 21 29.37 2.91 -3.94
C SER A 21 29.18 1.74 -4.89
N GLU A 22 28.13 0.94 -4.75
CA GLU A 22 27.83 -0.13 -5.71
C GLU A 22 26.92 0.43 -6.83
N ILE A 23 27.30 0.17 -8.07
CA ILE A 23 26.50 0.46 -9.25
C ILE A 23 25.14 -0.25 -9.05
N TYR A 24 24.08 0.55 -8.90
CA TYR A 24 22.71 0.01 -8.81
C TYR A 24 22.38 -0.60 -10.17
N ASP A 25 22.25 -1.92 -10.21
CA ASP A 25 21.78 -2.63 -11.39
C ASP A 25 20.23 -2.60 -11.35
N PRO A 26 19.58 -1.94 -12.31
CA PRO A 26 18.12 -1.76 -12.23
C PRO A 26 17.41 -3.11 -12.31
N VAL A 27 16.56 -3.38 -11.34
CA VAL A 27 15.68 -4.55 -11.31
C VAL A 27 14.49 -4.29 -12.21
N LYS A 28 14.17 -5.21 -13.12
CA LYS A 28 12.95 -5.13 -13.93
C LYS A 28 11.77 -5.69 -13.18
N PHE A 29 10.58 -5.11 -13.41
CA PHE A 29 9.35 -5.62 -12.80
C PHE A 29 9.05 -7.07 -13.23
N GLU A 30 9.46 -7.46 -14.44
CA GLU A 30 9.33 -8.85 -14.95
C GLU A 30 10.13 -9.87 -14.14
N GLU A 31 11.19 -9.44 -13.45
CA GLU A 31 12.05 -10.31 -12.62
C GLU A 31 11.47 -10.53 -11.23
N LEU A 32 10.47 -9.74 -10.85
CA LEU A 32 9.76 -9.90 -9.59
C LEU A 32 8.60 -10.89 -9.75
N ALA A 33 8.32 -11.66 -8.71
CA ALA A 33 7.19 -12.60 -8.69
C ALA A 33 5.84 -11.87 -8.55
N LEU A 34 5.47 -11.08 -9.58
CA LEU A 34 4.23 -10.33 -9.60
C LEU A 34 3.11 -11.08 -10.32
N PRO A 35 1.84 -10.91 -9.91
CA PRO A 35 0.70 -11.41 -10.67
C PRO A 35 0.68 -10.85 -12.09
N GLU A 36 0.38 -11.69 -13.08
CA GLU A 36 0.32 -11.27 -14.49
C GLU A 36 -0.60 -10.05 -14.74
N PRO A 37 -1.82 -9.97 -14.16
CA PRO A 37 -2.66 -8.79 -14.33
C PRO A 37 -2.03 -7.50 -13.79
N LEU A 38 -1.29 -7.59 -12.68
CA LEU A 38 -0.59 -6.45 -12.11
C LEU A 38 0.60 -6.03 -12.98
N LEU A 39 1.38 -7.00 -13.46
CA LEU A 39 2.50 -6.72 -14.36
C LEU A 39 2.03 -6.06 -15.66
N ASN A 40 0.90 -6.50 -16.22
CA ASN A 40 0.28 -5.88 -17.39
C ASN A 40 -0.12 -4.42 -17.11
N ALA A 41 -0.69 -4.13 -15.95
CA ALA A 41 -1.03 -2.75 -15.56
C ALA A 41 0.22 -1.87 -15.42
N ILE A 42 1.28 -2.37 -14.79
CA ILE A 42 2.57 -1.69 -14.63
C ILE A 42 3.17 -1.36 -16.01
N THR A 43 3.15 -2.33 -16.93
CA THR A 43 3.64 -2.16 -18.30
C THR A 43 2.84 -1.10 -19.08
N GLU A 44 1.50 -1.11 -18.96
CA GLU A 44 0.66 -0.09 -19.60
C GLU A 44 0.85 1.32 -19.04
N LEU A 45 1.24 1.43 -17.76
CA LEU A 45 1.65 2.70 -17.15
C LEU A 45 3.04 3.17 -17.65
N GLY A 46 3.74 2.37 -18.45
CA GLY A 46 5.04 2.70 -19.01
C GLY A 46 6.22 2.46 -18.07
N PHE A 47 6.03 1.64 -17.03
CA PHE A 47 7.10 1.28 -16.10
C PHE A 47 7.73 -0.04 -16.51
N GLU A 48 9.01 -0.03 -16.88
CA GLU A 48 9.78 -1.21 -17.26
C GLU A 48 10.72 -1.65 -16.13
N GLU A 49 11.39 -0.69 -15.51
CA GLU A 49 12.39 -0.90 -14.47
C GLU A 49 11.98 -0.26 -13.15
N CYS A 50 12.35 -0.93 -12.07
CA CYS A 50 12.15 -0.43 -10.72
C CYS A 50 13.02 0.80 -10.46
N THR A 51 12.48 1.80 -9.80
CA THR A 51 13.30 2.84 -9.17
C THR A 51 14.18 2.23 -8.07
N PRO A 52 15.27 2.90 -7.63
CA PRO A 52 16.13 2.36 -6.58
C PRO A 52 15.38 1.94 -5.31
N ILE A 53 14.41 2.74 -4.86
CA ILE A 53 13.62 2.37 -3.67
C ILE A 53 12.72 1.16 -3.91
N GLN A 54 12.13 1.03 -5.10
CA GLN A 54 11.32 -0.13 -5.47
C GLN A 54 12.16 -1.39 -5.54
N GLY A 55 13.29 -1.36 -6.24
CA GLY A 55 14.18 -2.52 -6.39
C GLY A 55 14.79 -3.00 -5.07
N ARG A 56 14.91 -2.10 -4.08
CA ARG A 56 15.38 -2.47 -2.73
C ARG A 56 14.25 -2.95 -1.82
N ALA A 57 13.07 -2.34 -1.88
CA ALA A 57 11.97 -2.64 -0.96
C ALA A 57 11.13 -3.84 -1.40
N LEU A 58 10.81 -3.96 -2.70
CA LEU A 58 9.89 -4.98 -3.20
C LEU A 58 10.32 -6.42 -2.91
N PRO A 59 11.61 -6.83 -3.05
CA PRO A 59 12.01 -8.20 -2.72
C PRO A 59 11.69 -8.60 -1.28
N PHE A 60 11.79 -7.67 -0.35
CA PHE A 60 11.49 -7.92 1.07
C PHE A 60 10.00 -7.88 1.35
N SER A 61 9.30 -6.83 0.90
CA SER A 61 7.86 -6.68 1.17
C SER A 61 7.01 -7.75 0.47
N LEU A 62 7.44 -8.25 -0.69
CA LEU A 62 6.82 -9.40 -1.37
C LEU A 62 7.13 -10.74 -0.68
N SER A 63 8.12 -10.78 0.21
CA SER A 63 8.47 -11.94 1.04
C SER A 63 7.92 -11.84 2.46
N ASP A 64 6.89 -11.02 2.68
CA ASP A 64 6.19 -10.82 3.95
C ASP A 64 7.04 -10.17 5.08
N TYR A 65 8.14 -9.50 4.76
CA TYR A 65 8.87 -8.71 5.74
C TYR A 65 8.25 -7.32 5.89
N ASP A 66 8.27 -6.80 7.12
CA ASP A 66 8.00 -5.39 7.37
C ASP A 66 9.15 -4.54 6.82
N VAL A 67 8.81 -3.47 6.11
CA VAL A 67 9.79 -2.62 5.43
C VAL A 67 9.61 -1.17 5.84
N THR A 68 10.69 -0.54 6.27
CA THR A 68 10.78 0.92 6.43
C THR A 68 11.65 1.48 5.31
N GLY A 69 11.13 2.43 4.55
CA GLY A 69 11.84 3.04 3.42
C GLY A 69 11.88 4.56 3.53
N GLN A 70 13.07 5.14 3.45
CA GLN A 70 13.25 6.59 3.36
C GLN A 70 13.71 6.95 1.95
N ALA A 71 12.90 7.76 1.26
CA ALA A 71 13.22 8.29 -0.05
C ALA A 71 12.46 9.60 -0.29
N GLN A 72 12.98 10.43 -1.16
CA GLN A 72 12.33 11.69 -1.53
C GLN A 72 10.98 11.45 -2.21
N THR A 73 10.12 12.47 -2.22
CA THR A 73 8.84 12.47 -2.94
C THR A 73 9.09 12.22 -4.45
N GLY A 74 8.21 11.45 -5.10
CA GLY A 74 8.33 11.16 -6.53
C GLY A 74 9.34 10.06 -6.88
N THR A 75 9.87 9.33 -5.91
CA THR A 75 10.85 8.24 -6.13
C THR A 75 10.22 6.87 -6.32
N GLY A 76 8.88 6.77 -6.33
CA GLY A 76 8.16 5.52 -6.54
C GLY A 76 7.79 4.74 -5.26
N LYS A 77 7.87 5.35 -4.08
CA LYS A 77 7.43 4.71 -2.81
C LYS A 77 5.98 4.25 -2.86
N THR A 78 5.09 5.10 -3.35
CA THR A 78 3.65 4.79 -3.46
C THR A 78 3.41 3.55 -4.29
N ALA A 79 4.03 3.45 -5.46
CA ALA A 79 3.93 2.26 -6.30
C ALA A 79 4.49 1.02 -5.59
N ALA A 80 5.59 1.14 -4.83
CA ALA A 80 6.18 0.00 -4.12
C ALA A 80 5.18 -0.61 -3.12
N PHE A 81 4.59 0.15 -2.22
CA PHE A 81 3.64 -0.42 -1.26
C PHE A 81 2.32 -0.86 -1.92
N LEU A 82 1.83 -0.15 -2.94
CA LEU A 82 0.62 -0.58 -3.66
C LEU A 82 0.85 -1.91 -4.38
N ILE A 83 1.97 -2.08 -5.08
CA ILE A 83 2.34 -3.36 -5.73
C ILE A 83 2.38 -4.49 -4.71
N THR A 84 2.95 -4.25 -3.53
CA THR A 84 2.97 -5.23 -2.43
C THR A 84 1.55 -5.61 -2.01
N LEU A 85 0.66 -4.64 -1.75
CA LEU A 85 -0.72 -4.89 -1.34
C LEU A 85 -1.51 -5.66 -2.40
N PHE A 86 -1.39 -5.25 -3.67
CA PHE A 86 -2.08 -5.92 -4.79
C PHE A 86 -1.62 -7.36 -4.96
N THR A 87 -0.29 -7.61 -4.90
CA THR A 87 0.27 -8.96 -4.96
C THR A 87 -0.22 -9.83 -3.81
N ARG A 88 -0.18 -9.31 -2.58
CA ARG A 88 -0.64 -10.01 -1.39
C ARG A 88 -2.12 -10.40 -1.49
N PHE A 89 -2.98 -9.51 -1.96
CA PHE A 89 -4.41 -9.82 -2.10
C PHE A 89 -4.70 -10.83 -3.21
N TRP A 90 -3.90 -10.82 -4.27
CA TRP A 90 -3.99 -11.81 -5.34
C TRP A 90 -3.58 -13.20 -4.85
N GLU A 91 -2.50 -13.30 -4.12
CA GLU A 91 -1.97 -14.58 -3.59
C GLU A 91 -2.82 -15.13 -2.45
N ASN A 92 -3.47 -14.25 -1.68
CA ASN A 92 -4.29 -14.60 -0.53
C ASN A 92 -5.75 -14.15 -0.73
N PRO A 93 -6.48 -14.72 -1.70
CA PRO A 93 -7.88 -14.37 -1.93
C PRO A 93 -8.73 -14.80 -0.74
N LEU A 94 -9.63 -13.92 -0.30
CA LEU A 94 -10.53 -14.23 0.79
C LEU A 94 -11.65 -15.16 0.31
N GLN A 95 -11.90 -16.23 1.07
CA GLN A 95 -13.06 -17.12 0.82
C GLN A 95 -14.38 -16.41 1.10
N GLN A 96 -14.38 -15.49 2.08
CA GLN A 96 -15.54 -14.69 2.43
C GLN A 96 -15.08 -13.23 2.65
N ARG A 97 -15.74 -12.32 1.94
CA ARG A 97 -15.46 -10.88 2.10
C ARG A 97 -15.86 -10.39 3.49
N PRO A 98 -15.07 -9.50 4.11
CA PRO A 98 -15.43 -8.86 5.37
C PRO A 98 -16.72 -8.04 5.25
N ASN A 99 -17.27 -7.66 6.40
CA ASN A 99 -18.40 -6.73 6.45
C ASN A 99 -18.05 -5.38 5.82
N LEU A 100 -19.07 -4.63 5.42
CA LEU A 100 -18.89 -3.26 4.91
C LEU A 100 -18.11 -2.40 5.92
N GLY A 101 -17.26 -1.53 5.42
CA GLY A 101 -16.41 -0.69 6.28
C GLY A 101 -15.27 -1.42 6.99
N THR A 102 -14.95 -2.66 6.60
CA THR A 102 -13.89 -3.48 7.21
C THR A 102 -12.80 -3.75 6.17
N PRO A 103 -11.78 -2.87 6.02
CA PRO A 103 -10.73 -3.01 5.01
C PRO A 103 -9.72 -4.10 5.37
N ARG A 104 -9.04 -4.64 4.35
CA ARG A 104 -7.90 -5.55 4.49
C ARG A 104 -6.57 -4.82 4.67
N ALA A 105 -6.43 -3.65 4.07
CA ALA A 105 -5.27 -2.78 4.28
C ALA A 105 -5.71 -1.36 4.63
N LEU A 106 -4.91 -0.72 5.48
CA LEU A 106 -5.02 0.68 5.82
C LEU A 106 -3.77 1.42 5.37
N VAL A 107 -3.95 2.49 4.60
CA VAL A 107 -2.89 3.41 4.20
C VAL A 107 -3.18 4.77 4.84
N LEU A 108 -2.29 5.22 5.71
CA LEU A 108 -2.36 6.53 6.34
C LEU A 108 -1.50 7.53 5.58
N ALA A 109 -2.11 8.63 5.18
CA ALA A 109 -1.45 9.76 4.54
C ALA A 109 -1.67 11.05 5.35
N PRO A 110 -0.66 11.89 5.55
CA PRO A 110 -0.77 13.08 6.41
C PRO A 110 -1.66 14.17 5.80
N THR A 111 -1.81 14.19 4.47
CA THR A 111 -2.58 15.22 3.77
C THR A 111 -3.63 14.61 2.85
N ARG A 112 -4.69 15.38 2.59
CA ARG A 112 -5.75 15.05 1.63
C ARG A 112 -5.18 14.84 0.23
N GLU A 113 -4.29 15.72 -0.20
CA GLU A 113 -3.69 15.70 -1.54
C GLU A 113 -2.91 14.40 -1.77
N LEU A 114 -2.12 13.97 -0.80
CA LEU A 114 -1.37 12.72 -0.87
C LEU A 114 -2.30 11.51 -0.87
N ALA A 115 -3.33 11.50 -0.02
CA ALA A 115 -4.31 10.41 0.02
C ALA A 115 -5.04 10.24 -1.33
N LEU A 116 -5.45 11.34 -1.96
CA LEU A 116 -6.10 11.31 -3.27
C LEU A 116 -5.14 10.87 -4.38
N GLN A 117 -3.87 11.24 -4.29
CA GLN A 117 -2.83 10.77 -5.22
C GLN A 117 -2.64 9.25 -5.10
N ILE A 118 -2.55 8.72 -3.88
CA ILE A 118 -2.43 7.27 -3.63
C ILE A 118 -3.63 6.52 -4.20
N GLU A 119 -4.85 7.04 -4.01
CA GLU A 119 -6.06 6.46 -4.61
C GLU A 119 -5.97 6.43 -6.14
N GLY A 120 -5.54 7.52 -6.77
CA GLY A 120 -5.35 7.60 -8.22
C GLY A 120 -4.31 6.58 -8.73
N ASP A 121 -3.18 6.45 -8.04
CA ASP A 121 -2.14 5.47 -8.38
C ASP A 121 -2.66 4.03 -8.22
N ALA A 122 -3.45 3.76 -7.17
CA ALA A 122 -4.10 2.47 -6.98
C ALA A 122 -5.08 2.13 -8.12
N GLN A 123 -5.85 3.11 -8.60
CA GLN A 123 -6.75 2.91 -9.74
C GLN A 123 -5.99 2.55 -11.02
N GLY A 124 -4.83 3.17 -11.27
CA GLY A 124 -3.96 2.83 -12.40
C GLY A 124 -3.47 1.38 -12.36
N LEU A 125 -3.01 0.92 -11.19
CA LEU A 125 -2.54 -0.46 -10.99
C LEU A 125 -3.68 -1.49 -11.00
N ASN A 126 -4.92 -1.07 -10.71
CA ASN A 126 -6.10 -1.94 -10.62
C ASN A 126 -6.74 -2.27 -11.98
N ARG A 127 -6.15 -1.85 -13.08
CA ARG A 127 -6.77 -1.93 -14.41
C ARG A 127 -7.24 -3.33 -14.81
N PHE A 128 -6.52 -4.36 -14.40
CA PHE A 128 -6.81 -5.76 -14.72
C PHE A 128 -7.06 -6.63 -13.47
N MET A 129 -7.28 -5.98 -12.32
CA MET A 129 -7.53 -6.64 -11.05
C MET A 129 -8.86 -6.15 -10.47
N ASP A 130 -9.37 -6.84 -9.47
CA ASP A 130 -10.60 -6.46 -8.75
C ASP A 130 -10.25 -6.16 -7.28
N VAL A 131 -9.52 -5.06 -7.08
CA VAL A 131 -9.14 -4.56 -5.75
C VAL A 131 -9.85 -3.24 -5.50
N ARG A 132 -10.78 -3.20 -4.55
CA ARG A 132 -11.53 -1.99 -4.25
C ARG A 132 -10.77 -1.09 -3.28
N THR A 133 -10.39 0.09 -3.76
CA THR A 133 -9.77 1.16 -2.96
C THR A 133 -10.80 2.25 -2.67
N VAL A 134 -10.85 2.69 -1.42
CA VAL A 134 -11.70 3.81 -0.97
C VAL A 134 -10.83 4.81 -0.24
N CYS A 135 -11.06 6.11 -0.49
CA CYS A 135 -10.33 7.20 0.15
C CYS A 135 -11.26 8.02 1.05
N VAL A 136 -10.86 8.21 2.31
CA VAL A 136 -11.59 9.04 3.29
C VAL A 136 -10.68 10.14 3.83
N VAL A 137 -11.03 11.40 3.53
CA VAL A 137 -10.18 12.57 3.80
C VAL A 137 -10.96 13.74 4.38
N GLY A 138 -10.31 14.53 5.21
CA GLY A 138 -10.89 15.76 5.75
C GLY A 138 -11.18 16.80 4.67
N GLY A 139 -12.09 17.73 4.95
CA GLY A 139 -12.44 18.82 4.04
C GLY A 139 -13.30 18.44 2.82
N MET A 140 -13.75 17.19 2.75
CA MET A 140 -14.72 16.70 1.76
C MET A 140 -16.01 16.24 2.46
N ASP A 141 -17.10 16.14 1.69
CA ASP A 141 -18.40 15.72 2.20
C ASP A 141 -18.35 14.35 2.88
N PHE A 142 -18.77 14.30 4.14
CA PHE A 142 -18.73 13.09 4.95
C PHE A 142 -19.73 12.03 4.46
N ASP A 143 -20.97 12.45 4.19
CA ASP A 143 -22.03 11.50 3.83
C ASP A 143 -21.77 10.86 2.47
N ARG A 144 -21.17 11.61 1.53
CA ARG A 144 -20.73 11.07 0.25
C ARG A 144 -19.64 10.02 0.43
N GLN A 145 -18.61 10.29 1.26
CA GLN A 145 -17.54 9.32 1.54
C GLN A 145 -18.10 8.09 2.26
N ARG A 146 -19.04 8.29 3.18
CA ARG A 146 -19.73 7.22 3.87
C ARG A 146 -20.54 6.36 2.90
N ALA A 147 -21.29 6.97 2.00
CA ALA A 147 -22.04 6.25 0.99
C ALA A 147 -21.13 5.42 0.09
N ASP A 148 -19.99 5.96 -0.34
CA ASP A 148 -18.99 5.24 -1.12
C ASP A 148 -18.39 4.06 -0.32
N LEU A 149 -17.96 4.29 0.90
CA LEU A 149 -17.43 3.25 1.79
C LEU A 149 -18.38 2.05 1.94
N LEU A 150 -19.68 2.30 2.01
CA LEU A 150 -20.72 1.30 2.24
C LEU A 150 -21.31 0.67 0.96
N GLN A 151 -20.84 1.04 -0.23
CA GLN A 151 -21.30 0.44 -1.49
C GLN A 151 -20.89 -1.03 -1.65
N GLY A 152 -19.80 -1.45 -1.01
CA GLY A 152 -19.29 -2.82 -1.09
C GLY A 152 -18.10 -3.06 -0.19
N PRO A 153 -17.58 -4.29 -0.14
CA PRO A 153 -16.37 -4.61 0.61
C PRO A 153 -15.18 -3.77 0.13
N VAL A 154 -14.34 -3.34 1.07
CA VAL A 154 -13.15 -2.52 0.80
C VAL A 154 -11.90 -3.37 0.99
N ASP A 155 -10.99 -3.37 0.03
CA ASP A 155 -9.70 -4.02 0.16
C ASP A 155 -8.65 -3.05 0.73
N ILE A 156 -8.55 -1.85 0.16
CA ILE A 156 -7.62 -0.80 0.61
C ILE A 156 -8.40 0.43 1.05
N LEU A 157 -8.19 0.84 2.28
CA LEU A 157 -8.68 2.13 2.79
C LEU A 157 -7.51 3.10 2.86
N VAL A 158 -7.58 4.18 2.10
CA VAL A 158 -6.64 5.30 2.19
C VAL A 158 -7.28 6.39 3.02
N ALA A 159 -6.60 6.89 4.04
CA ALA A 159 -7.20 7.83 4.97
C ALA A 159 -6.23 8.91 5.45
N THR A 160 -6.76 10.11 5.68
CA THR A 160 -6.13 11.07 6.57
C THR A 160 -6.53 10.77 8.02
N PRO A 161 -5.62 10.92 9.02
CA PRO A 161 -5.87 10.48 10.39
C PRO A 161 -7.15 11.05 11.03
N GLY A 162 -7.40 12.35 10.90
CA GLY A 162 -8.58 12.98 11.50
C GLY A 162 -9.90 12.42 10.96
N ARG A 163 -10.02 12.24 9.64
CA ARG A 163 -11.22 11.67 9.02
C ARG A 163 -11.38 10.19 9.36
N LEU A 164 -10.29 9.44 9.44
CA LEU A 164 -10.35 8.05 9.90
C LEU A 164 -10.95 7.95 11.30
N ILE A 165 -10.51 8.81 12.23
CA ILE A 165 -11.04 8.86 13.60
C ILE A 165 -12.54 9.16 13.59
N ASP A 166 -13.01 10.12 12.79
CA ASP A 166 -14.44 10.44 12.66
C ASP A 166 -15.28 9.21 12.25
N PHE A 167 -14.78 8.41 11.31
CA PHE A 167 -15.44 7.19 10.86
C PHE A 167 -15.39 6.06 11.92
N LEU A 168 -14.27 5.94 12.64
CA LEU A 168 -14.13 4.97 13.74
C LEU A 168 -15.08 5.29 14.90
N ASP A 169 -15.18 6.55 15.31
CA ASP A 169 -16.07 7.00 16.39
C ASP A 169 -17.55 6.74 16.07
N ARG A 170 -17.90 6.86 14.79
CA ARG A 170 -19.26 6.55 14.29
C ARG A 170 -19.48 5.06 14.03
N ARG A 171 -18.44 4.22 14.17
CA ARG A 171 -18.47 2.79 13.90
C ARG A 171 -18.81 2.42 12.46
N ASP A 172 -18.58 3.32 11.52
CA ASP A 172 -18.71 3.05 10.08
C ASP A 172 -17.48 2.30 9.52
N ILE A 173 -16.35 2.36 10.22
CA ILE A 173 -15.11 1.60 9.92
C ILE A 173 -14.76 0.70 11.10
N ASN A 174 -14.35 -0.52 10.77
CA ASN A 174 -13.79 -1.50 11.70
C ASN A 174 -12.44 -1.99 11.17
N LEU A 175 -11.37 -1.78 11.94
CA LEU A 175 -10.00 -2.16 11.56
C LEU A 175 -9.62 -3.58 11.97
N GLY A 176 -10.53 -4.36 12.52
CA GLY A 176 -10.26 -5.70 13.06
C GLY A 176 -9.82 -6.75 12.02
N ALA A 177 -9.99 -6.48 10.72
CA ALA A 177 -9.54 -7.36 9.65
C ALA A 177 -8.37 -6.79 8.84
N VAL A 178 -7.72 -5.72 9.32
CA VAL A 178 -6.55 -5.15 8.65
C VAL A 178 -5.37 -6.11 8.77
N GLU A 179 -4.88 -6.56 7.63
CA GLU A 179 -3.72 -7.44 7.47
C GLU A 179 -2.43 -6.64 7.24
N CYS A 180 -2.55 -5.46 6.61
CA CYS A 180 -1.44 -4.60 6.26
C CYS A 180 -1.71 -3.15 6.67
N LEU A 181 -0.70 -2.53 7.27
CA LEU A 181 -0.69 -1.09 7.58
C LEU A 181 0.44 -0.42 6.81
N VAL A 182 0.11 0.67 6.13
CA VAL A 182 1.10 1.56 5.50
C VAL A 182 0.98 2.93 6.13
N ILE A 183 2.10 3.50 6.55
CA ILE A 183 2.19 4.88 7.04
C ILE A 183 3.11 5.63 6.09
N ASP A 184 2.52 6.47 5.25
CA ASP A 184 3.29 7.24 4.26
C ASP A 184 3.66 8.61 4.83
N GLU A 185 4.88 9.05 4.58
CA GLU A 185 5.45 10.31 5.09
C GLU A 185 5.36 10.46 6.63
N ALA A 186 5.72 9.40 7.36
CA ALA A 186 5.74 9.39 8.83
C ALA A 186 7.00 10.09 9.40
#